data_98d282c70a85e3256e0ff1e85ca6b27c
#
_entry.id   98d282c70a85e3256e0ff1e85ca6b27c
#
_cell.length_a   1.000
_cell.length_b   1.000
_cell.length_c   1.000
_cell.angle_alpha   90.00
_cell.angle_beta   90.00
_cell.angle_gamma   90.00
#
_symmetry.space_group_name_H-M   'P 1'
#
loop_
_entity.id
_entity.type
_entity.pdbx_description
1 polymer ?
#
loop_
_entity_poly.entity_id
_entity_poly.type
_entity_poly.pdbx_seq_one_letter_code
_entity_poly.pdbx_strand_id
1 'polypeptide(L)'
;MTINESQTLALRTAPTLSDATQKLLNGLMGLNGEAGEAIDILKKSLFQGHPMDNEHMAKELGDVAWYLANSADAIGYKLEDIFRMNIDKLKNRYPDGFDSEKSQHRAAGDI
;
A
#
# COMPACT_ATOMS: atom_id res chain seq x y z
N MET A 1 10.34 -13.71 7.66
CA MET A 1 10.59 -12.28 7.37
C MET A 1 9.56 -11.44 8.09
N THR A 2 10.00 -10.45 8.87
CA THR A 2 9.09 -9.50 9.52
C THR A 2 8.73 -8.35 8.58
N ILE A 3 7.72 -7.57 8.95
CA ILE A 3 7.31 -6.40 8.17
C ILE A 3 8.47 -5.41 8.06
N ASN A 4 9.18 -5.14 9.17
CA ASN A 4 10.32 -4.23 9.17
C ASN A 4 11.53 -4.79 8.41
N GLU A 5 11.76 -6.08 8.44
CA GLU A 5 12.78 -6.71 7.59
C GLU A 5 12.45 -6.54 6.10
N SER A 6 11.18 -6.67 5.72
CA SER A 6 10.75 -6.44 4.34
C SER A 6 11.01 -5.01 3.90
N GLN A 7 10.77 -4.03 4.77
CA GLN A 7 11.10 -2.63 4.48
C GLN A 7 12.60 -2.43 4.27
N THR A 8 13.42 -2.98 5.15
CA THR A 8 14.88 -2.90 5.02
C THR A 8 15.36 -3.49 3.69
N LEU A 9 14.81 -4.64 3.30
CA LEU A 9 15.15 -5.30 2.03
C LEU A 9 14.66 -4.49 0.82
N ALA A 10 13.48 -3.89 0.90
CA ALA A 10 12.97 -3.02 -0.15
C ALA A 10 13.87 -1.81 -0.37
N LEU A 11 14.37 -1.20 0.70
CA LEU A 11 15.24 -0.04 0.62
C LEU A 11 16.59 -0.32 -0.06
N ARG A 12 17.02 -1.58 -0.11
CA ARG A 12 18.26 -1.96 -0.81
C ARG A 12 18.23 -1.60 -2.30
N THR A 13 17.07 -1.60 -2.90
CA THR A 13 16.90 -1.32 -4.33
C THR A 13 16.31 0.06 -4.61
N ALA A 14 16.13 0.87 -3.56
CA ALA A 14 15.60 2.22 -3.70
C ALA A 14 16.64 3.15 -4.35
N PRO A 15 16.20 4.08 -5.22
CA PRO A 15 17.11 5.07 -5.77
C PRO A 15 17.59 6.03 -4.68
N THR A 16 18.81 6.55 -4.84
CA THR A 16 19.32 7.63 -3.99
C THR A 16 18.74 8.95 -4.49
N LEU A 17 17.90 9.58 -3.69
CA LEU A 17 17.26 10.85 -4.03
C LEU A 17 17.69 11.95 -3.06
N SER A 18 17.63 13.20 -3.54
CA SER A 18 18.26 14.34 -2.86
C SER A 18 17.56 14.75 -1.57
N ASP A 19 16.26 14.53 -1.44
CA ASP A 19 15.51 14.91 -0.25
C ASP A 19 14.29 14.01 0.00
N ALA A 20 13.70 14.15 1.20
CA ALA A 20 12.56 13.36 1.63
C ALA A 20 11.31 13.61 0.77
N THR A 21 11.11 14.83 0.30
CA THR A 21 9.96 15.16 -0.55
C THR A 21 10.04 14.43 -1.88
N GLN A 22 11.22 14.39 -2.49
CA GLN A 22 11.41 13.65 -3.74
C GLN A 22 11.28 12.13 -3.54
N LYS A 23 11.78 11.61 -2.43
CA LYS A 23 11.58 10.21 -2.08
C LYS A 23 10.09 9.87 -1.95
N LEU A 24 9.34 10.71 -1.26
CA LEU A 24 7.90 10.51 -1.08
C LEU A 24 7.16 10.61 -2.41
N LEU A 25 7.49 11.61 -3.22
CA LEU A 25 6.87 11.77 -4.55
C LEU A 25 7.11 10.54 -5.42
N ASN A 26 8.35 10.06 -5.49
CA ASN A 26 8.68 8.86 -6.23
C ASN A 26 7.90 7.64 -5.69
N GLY A 27 7.82 7.50 -4.38
CA GLY A 27 7.10 6.41 -3.73
C GLY A 27 5.61 6.42 -4.04
N LEU A 28 4.96 7.58 -3.92
CA LEU A 28 3.52 7.69 -4.16
C LEU A 28 3.15 7.57 -5.64
N MET A 29 3.94 8.14 -6.53
CA MET A 29 3.74 7.98 -7.97
C MET A 29 3.89 6.52 -8.38
N GLY A 30 4.91 5.85 -7.88
CA GLY A 30 5.15 4.44 -8.17
C GLY A 30 4.06 3.54 -7.60
N LEU A 31 3.63 3.79 -6.36
CA LEU A 31 2.54 3.05 -5.73
C LEU A 31 1.26 3.17 -6.57
N ASN A 32 0.90 4.36 -6.99
CA ASN A 32 -0.26 4.59 -7.84
C ASN A 32 -0.11 3.93 -9.20
N GLY A 33 1.08 3.99 -9.80
CA GLY A 33 1.37 3.34 -11.07
C GLY A 33 1.24 1.83 -11.01
N GLU A 34 1.79 1.20 -9.98
CA GLU A 34 1.72 -0.27 -9.81
C GLU A 34 0.29 -0.73 -9.46
N ALA A 35 -0.46 0.06 -8.71
CA ALA A 35 -1.89 -0.22 -8.51
C ALA A 35 -2.65 -0.17 -9.84
N GLY A 36 -2.27 0.75 -10.72
CA GLY A 36 -2.80 0.81 -12.09
C GLY A 36 -2.45 -0.42 -12.93
N GLU A 37 -1.23 -0.93 -12.81
CA GLU A 37 -0.84 -2.18 -13.47
C GLU A 37 -1.67 -3.37 -12.96
N ALA A 38 -1.93 -3.43 -11.67
CA ALA A 38 -2.75 -4.49 -11.09
C ALA A 38 -4.20 -4.46 -11.63
N ILE A 39 -4.84 -3.30 -11.65
CA ILE A 39 -6.22 -3.21 -12.16
C ILE A 39 -6.27 -3.46 -13.68
N ASP A 40 -5.22 -3.14 -14.43
CA ASP A 40 -5.15 -3.39 -15.86
C ASP A 40 -5.18 -4.90 -16.16
N ILE A 41 -4.51 -5.72 -15.37
CA ILE A 41 -4.57 -7.19 -15.49
C ILE A 41 -6.03 -7.66 -15.40
N LEU A 42 -6.77 -7.20 -14.40
CA LEU A 42 -8.16 -7.57 -14.21
C LEU A 42 -9.05 -7.05 -15.33
N LYS A 43 -8.85 -5.80 -15.75
CA LYS A 43 -9.59 -5.18 -16.84
C LYS A 43 -9.45 -5.98 -18.14
N LYS A 44 -8.23 -6.38 -18.48
CA LYS A 44 -7.95 -7.17 -19.67
C LYS A 44 -8.60 -8.55 -19.61
N SER A 45 -8.63 -9.16 -18.42
CA SER A 45 -9.32 -10.43 -18.23
C SER A 45 -10.83 -10.28 -18.43
N LEU A 46 -11.44 -9.26 -17.84
CA LEU A 46 -12.89 -9.08 -17.89
C LEU A 46 -13.40 -8.62 -19.27
N PHE A 47 -12.64 -7.77 -19.95
CA PHE A 47 -13.15 -7.05 -21.13
C PHE A 47 -12.40 -7.35 -22.43
N GLN A 48 -11.24 -8.00 -22.37
CA GLN A 48 -10.41 -8.23 -23.56
C GLN A 48 -10.01 -9.71 -23.73
N GLY A 49 -10.63 -10.60 -22.97
CA GLY A 49 -10.45 -12.05 -23.14
C GLY A 49 -9.10 -12.61 -22.70
N HIS A 50 -8.30 -11.84 -21.96
CA HIS A 50 -7.06 -12.36 -21.42
C HIS A 50 -7.33 -13.32 -20.26
N PRO A 51 -6.61 -14.46 -20.16
CA PRO A 51 -6.74 -15.31 -18.98
C PRO A 51 -6.22 -14.58 -17.75
N MET A 52 -6.87 -14.80 -16.58
CA MET A 52 -6.40 -14.25 -15.33
C MET A 52 -5.12 -14.96 -14.90
N ASP A 53 -4.10 -14.19 -14.54
CA ASP A 53 -2.80 -14.66 -14.08
C ASP A 53 -2.57 -14.17 -12.64
N ASN A 54 -2.86 -15.05 -11.66
CA ASN A 54 -2.72 -14.69 -10.25
C ASN A 54 -1.27 -14.50 -9.82
N GLU A 55 -0.32 -15.18 -10.44
CA GLU A 55 1.09 -14.97 -10.14
C GLU A 55 1.55 -13.58 -10.60
N HIS A 56 1.14 -13.17 -11.79
CA HIS A 56 1.40 -11.81 -12.28
C HIS A 56 0.74 -10.76 -11.36
N MET A 57 -0.52 -10.98 -10.97
CA MET A 57 -1.21 -10.10 -10.02
C MET A 57 -0.45 -10.00 -8.69
N ALA A 58 0.04 -11.13 -8.16
CA ALA A 58 0.80 -11.13 -6.92
C ALA A 58 2.10 -10.33 -7.04
N LYS A 59 2.78 -10.38 -8.19
CA LYS A 59 3.99 -9.59 -8.44
C LYS A 59 3.69 -8.10 -8.47
N GLU A 60 2.60 -7.68 -9.10
CA GLU A 60 2.18 -6.27 -9.11
C GLU A 60 1.82 -5.78 -7.71
N LEU A 61 1.14 -6.60 -6.91
CA LEU A 61 0.86 -6.28 -5.51
C LEU A 61 2.15 -6.19 -4.69
N GLY A 62 3.15 -7.01 -5.00
CA GLY A 62 4.47 -6.90 -4.42
C GLY A 62 5.15 -5.58 -4.75
N ASP A 63 5.01 -5.09 -5.97
CA ASP A 63 5.56 -3.79 -6.38
C ASP A 63 4.86 -2.64 -5.66
N VAL A 64 3.54 -2.72 -5.47
CA VAL A 64 2.80 -1.77 -4.62
C VAL A 64 3.37 -1.75 -3.20
N ALA A 65 3.62 -2.92 -2.63
CA ALA A 65 4.20 -3.04 -1.28
C ALA A 65 5.62 -2.46 -1.21
N TRP A 66 6.42 -2.62 -2.26
CA TRP A 66 7.76 -2.04 -2.34
C TRP A 66 7.70 -0.50 -2.28
N TYR A 67 6.82 0.11 -3.06
CA TYR A 67 6.61 1.56 -3.04
C TYR A 67 6.00 2.04 -1.72
N LEU A 68 5.14 1.24 -1.09
CA LEU A 68 4.62 1.55 0.25
C LEU A 68 5.76 1.62 1.27
N ALA A 69 6.67 0.65 1.25
CA ALA A 69 7.83 0.61 2.14
C ALA A 69 8.74 1.82 1.94
N ASN A 70 8.99 2.20 0.69
CA ASN A 70 9.78 3.39 0.36
C ASN A 70 9.10 4.69 0.80
N SER A 71 7.79 4.79 0.61
CA SER A 71 7.00 5.96 1.04
C SER A 71 6.99 6.11 2.55
N ALA A 72 6.86 5.01 3.28
CA ALA A 72 6.96 5.01 4.73
C ALA A 72 8.32 5.54 5.21
N ASP A 73 9.40 5.06 4.62
CA ASP A 73 10.75 5.53 4.94
C ASP A 73 10.91 7.03 4.67
N ALA A 74 10.34 7.52 3.56
CA ALA A 74 10.43 8.93 3.18
C ALA A 74 9.81 9.87 4.22
N ILE A 75 8.81 9.41 4.97
CA ILE A 75 8.18 10.20 6.05
C ILE A 75 8.67 9.82 7.43
N GLY A 76 9.70 8.98 7.53
CA GLY A 76 10.33 8.61 8.79
C GLY A 76 9.60 7.56 9.60
N TYR A 77 8.77 6.73 8.98
CA TYR A 77 8.03 5.67 9.64
C TYR A 77 8.56 4.29 9.29
N LYS A 78 8.55 3.39 10.28
CA LYS A 78 8.70 1.97 10.02
C LYS A 78 7.39 1.42 9.48
N LEU A 79 7.48 0.50 8.54
CA LEU A 79 6.29 -0.06 7.88
C LEU A 79 5.36 -0.75 8.87
N GLU A 80 5.91 -1.45 9.87
CA GLU A 80 5.10 -2.08 10.92
C GLU A 80 4.27 -1.06 11.69
N ASP A 81 4.81 0.13 11.95
CA ASP A 81 4.08 1.17 12.69
C ASP A 81 2.89 1.69 11.88
N ILE A 82 3.04 1.82 10.55
CA ILE A 82 1.93 2.19 9.67
C ILE A 82 0.84 1.13 9.70
N PHE A 83 1.21 -0.15 9.65
CA PHE A 83 0.25 -1.25 9.75
C PHE A 83 -0.48 -1.24 11.10
N ARG A 84 0.26 -1.01 12.19
CA ARG A 84 -0.31 -0.93 13.53
C ARG A 84 -1.29 0.24 13.67
N MET A 85 -0.92 1.42 13.17
CA MET A 85 -1.79 2.60 13.16
C MET A 85 -3.08 2.32 12.39
N ASN A 86 -3.00 1.64 11.26
CA ASN A 86 -4.18 1.27 10.48
C ASN A 86 -5.07 0.27 11.21
N ILE A 87 -4.47 -0.77 11.81
CA ILE A 87 -5.21 -1.78 12.59
C ILE A 87 -5.93 -1.11 13.75
N ASP A 88 -5.25 -0.25 14.50
CA ASP A 88 -5.83 0.44 15.66
C ASP A 88 -6.98 1.36 15.23
N LYS A 89 -6.80 2.10 14.14
CA LYS A 89 -7.86 2.94 13.57
C LYS A 89 -9.10 2.11 13.23
N LEU A 90 -8.93 0.98 12.59
CA LEU A 90 -10.04 0.12 12.19
C LEU A 90 -10.72 -0.58 13.38
N LYS A 91 -9.95 -0.95 14.41
CA LYS A 91 -10.52 -1.47 15.66
C LYS A 91 -11.37 -0.44 16.37
N ASN A 92 -10.94 0.82 16.37
CA ASN A 92 -11.72 1.91 16.97
C ASN A 92 -12.99 2.22 16.17
N ARG A 93 -12.90 2.20 14.82
CA ARG A 93 -14.06 2.43 13.94
C ARG A 93 -15.06 1.27 14.01
N TYR A 94 -14.55 0.04 14.04
CA TYR A 94 -15.34 -1.19 13.95
C TYR A 94 -14.98 -2.15 15.10
N PRO A 95 -15.33 -1.82 16.36
CA PRO A 95 -14.93 -2.67 17.49
C PRO A 95 -15.49 -4.10 17.43
N ASP A 96 -16.62 -4.29 16.74
CA ASP A 96 -17.29 -5.58 16.61
C ASP A 96 -17.26 -6.10 15.15
N GLY A 97 -16.32 -5.64 14.34
CA GLY A 97 -16.24 -5.96 12.92
C GLY A 97 -16.90 -4.89 12.05
N PHE A 98 -16.84 -5.08 10.72
CA PHE A 98 -17.36 -4.10 9.77
C PHE A 98 -18.84 -3.78 10.02
N ASP A 99 -19.19 -2.50 9.96
CA ASP A 99 -20.54 -1.97 10.11
C ASP A 99 -20.69 -0.79 9.15
N SER A 100 -21.65 -0.91 8.22
CA SER A 100 -21.86 0.11 7.18
C SER A 100 -22.29 1.46 7.75
N GLU A 101 -23.06 1.49 8.84
CA GLU A 101 -23.44 2.74 9.49
C GLU A 101 -22.21 3.44 10.07
N LYS A 102 -21.31 2.70 10.73
CA LYS A 102 -20.07 3.28 11.26
C LYS A 102 -19.13 3.73 10.14
N SER A 103 -19.19 3.13 8.98
CA SER A 103 -18.47 3.57 7.78
C SER A 103 -19.02 4.91 7.26
N GLN A 104 -20.34 5.09 7.27
CA GLN A 104 -21.01 6.28 6.76
C GLN A 104 -20.96 7.43 7.78
N HIS A 105 -20.99 7.11 9.07
CA HIS A 105 -21.08 8.09 10.18
C HIS A 105 -19.89 7.89 11.12
N ARG A 106 -18.70 8.32 10.68
CA ARG A 106 -17.48 8.22 11.47
C ARG A 106 -17.48 9.18 12.64
N ALA A 107 -16.81 8.78 13.74
CA ALA A 107 -16.59 9.64 14.87
C ALA A 107 -15.76 10.87 14.49
N ALA A 108 -15.90 11.96 15.24
CA ALA A 108 -15.09 13.16 15.04
C ALA A 108 -13.60 12.82 15.17
N GLY A 109 -12.78 13.25 14.19
CA GLY A 109 -11.36 12.98 14.16
C GLY A 109 -10.96 11.64 13.57
N ASP A 110 -11.90 10.76 13.23
CA ASP A 110 -11.63 9.51 12.53
C ASP A 110 -11.47 9.79 11.03
N ILE A 111 -10.24 9.69 10.57
CA ILE A 111 -9.88 9.95 9.16
C ILE A 111 -9.30 8.70 8.50
#